data_440350ca82d2dab4be0020517c69e83b
#
_entry.id   440350ca82d2dab4be0020517c69e83b
#
_cell.length_a   1.000
_cell.length_b   1.000
_cell.length_c   1.000
_cell.angle_alpha   90.00
_cell.angle_beta   90.00
_cell.angle_gamma   90.00
#
_symmetry.space_group_name_H-M   'P 1'
#
loop_
_entity.id
_entity.type
_entity.pdbx_description
1 polymer ?
#
loop_
_entity_poly.entity_id
_entity_poly.type
_entity_poly.pdbx_seq_one_letter_code
_entity_poly.pdbx_strand_id
1 'polypeptide(L)'
;MEHGKHVAIEVPAAMTLDEIWKLINTSEKTRKHCMQLENCVYDFFELTTLNMAQQGVFGEILHVEGAYIHNLEDYWSSYWNNWRMDYNRNNRGDVYATHGIGPACQLLNIHRGDRMKTLVAVDTKAVNGPAYIRKTTGEEVKDFQNGDQTTTVIRTENGKTMLIQHNVMTPRPYSRMYQLVGT
;
A
#
# COMPACT_ATOMS: atom_id res chain seq x y z
N MET A 1 1.87 10.67 20.90
CA MET A 1 1.47 9.74 21.99
C MET A 1 2.14 10.08 23.32
N GLU A 2 3.38 10.51 23.33
CA GLU A 2 4.13 10.87 24.56
C GLU A 2 3.49 12.02 25.36
N HIS A 3 2.72 12.88 24.71
CA HIS A 3 1.91 13.93 25.36
C HIS A 3 0.49 13.48 25.77
N GLY A 4 0.28 12.18 25.94
CA GLY A 4 -0.99 11.61 26.42
C GLY A 4 -2.15 11.60 25.42
N LYS A 5 -1.89 11.82 24.13
CA LYS A 5 -2.91 11.85 23.07
C LYS A 5 -2.91 10.56 22.25
N HIS A 6 -4.09 10.13 21.78
CA HIS A 6 -4.22 9.17 20.70
C HIS A 6 -3.84 9.82 19.38
N VAL A 7 -3.40 9.02 18.40
CA VAL A 7 -2.93 9.52 17.12
C VAL A 7 -3.64 8.79 15.99
N ALA A 8 -4.07 9.54 14.99
CA ALA A 8 -4.53 9.07 13.71
C ALA A 8 -3.59 9.61 12.62
N ILE A 9 -3.12 8.76 11.74
CA ILE A 9 -2.08 9.08 10.75
C ILE A 9 -2.61 8.76 9.35
N GLU A 10 -2.45 9.70 8.43
CA GLU A 10 -2.71 9.51 7.01
C GLU A 10 -1.72 8.49 6.41
N VAL A 11 -2.09 7.88 5.29
CA VAL A 11 -1.25 6.93 4.57
C VAL A 11 -0.11 7.61 3.80
N PRO A 12 1.08 7.03 3.80
CA PRO A 12 1.57 5.93 4.62
C PRO A 12 1.91 6.41 6.04
N ALA A 13 1.66 5.57 7.04
CA ALA A 13 1.95 5.91 8.43
C ALA A 13 3.46 6.04 8.71
N ALA A 14 4.29 5.31 7.98
CA ALA A 14 5.75 5.35 8.04
C ALA A 14 6.34 4.77 6.75
N MET A 15 7.60 5.08 6.48
CA MET A 15 8.30 4.64 5.26
C MET A 15 9.54 3.78 5.56
N THR A 16 9.95 3.69 6.82
CA THR A 16 11.08 2.87 7.25
C THR A 16 10.67 1.92 8.38
N LEU A 17 11.39 0.80 8.51
CA LEU A 17 11.16 -0.14 9.61
C LEU A 17 11.36 0.50 10.98
N ASP A 18 12.34 1.37 11.12
CA ASP A 18 12.61 2.07 12.38
C ASP A 18 11.47 2.99 12.79
N GLU A 19 10.88 3.70 11.82
CA GLU A 19 9.68 4.53 12.05
C GLU A 19 8.49 3.67 12.48
N ILE A 20 8.26 2.53 11.82
CA ILE A 20 7.18 1.59 12.17
C ILE A 20 7.35 1.10 13.60
N TRP A 21 8.54 0.62 13.95
CA TRP A 21 8.83 0.17 15.31
C TRP A 21 8.69 1.28 16.34
N LYS A 22 9.11 2.50 16.00
CA LYS A 22 8.93 3.67 16.88
C LYS A 22 7.45 3.96 17.16
N LEU A 23 6.58 3.86 16.14
CA LEU A 23 5.14 4.03 16.32
C LEU A 23 4.56 2.96 17.24
N ILE A 24 4.88 1.69 16.99
CA ILE A 24 4.39 0.55 17.78
C ILE A 24 4.87 0.67 19.24
N ASN A 25 6.18 0.78 19.44
CA ASN A 25 6.78 0.85 20.78
C ASN A 25 6.25 2.06 21.59
N THR A 26 6.03 3.20 20.92
CA THR A 26 5.48 4.38 21.58
C THR A 26 4.02 4.17 21.96
N SER A 27 3.23 3.52 21.09
CA SER A 27 1.84 3.17 21.39
C SER A 27 1.75 2.25 22.59
N GLU A 28 2.55 1.20 22.63
CA GLU A 28 2.60 0.25 23.76
C GLU A 28 3.06 0.90 25.06
N LYS A 29 4.17 1.66 25.01
CA LYS A 29 4.73 2.39 26.17
C LYS A 29 3.76 3.38 26.78
N THR A 30 3.06 4.15 25.94
CA THR A 30 2.17 5.22 26.41
C THR A 30 0.74 4.74 26.62
N ARG A 31 0.39 3.52 26.17
CA ARG A 31 -0.97 2.98 26.14
C ARG A 31 -1.95 3.92 25.40
N LYS A 32 -1.46 4.54 24.33
CA LYS A 32 -2.25 5.40 23.45
C LYS A 32 -2.40 4.73 22.09
N HIS A 33 -3.60 4.81 21.52
CA HIS A 33 -3.85 4.27 20.18
C HIS A 33 -3.07 5.05 19.13
N CYS A 34 -2.51 4.30 18.18
CA CYS A 34 -1.96 4.81 16.94
C CYS A 34 -2.68 4.09 15.79
N MET A 35 -3.46 4.81 15.02
CA MET A 35 -4.27 4.26 13.93
C MET A 35 -3.87 4.88 12.61
N GLN A 36 -3.54 4.04 11.63
CA GLN A 36 -3.45 4.50 10.25
C GLN A 36 -4.85 4.63 9.65
N LEU A 37 -5.14 5.78 9.05
CA LEU A 37 -6.41 6.07 8.41
C LEU A 37 -6.38 5.60 6.95
N GLU A 38 -6.50 4.28 6.75
CA GLU A 38 -6.61 3.70 5.42
C GLU A 38 -8.04 3.86 4.89
N ASN A 39 -8.24 4.86 4.03
CA ASN A 39 -9.56 5.25 3.55
C ASN A 39 -10.23 4.17 2.68
N CYS A 40 -9.46 3.39 1.92
CA CYS A 40 -10.03 2.39 1.00
C CYS A 40 -10.79 1.27 1.72
N VAL A 41 -10.44 0.94 2.97
CA VAL A 41 -11.19 -0.07 3.75
C VAL A 41 -12.60 0.37 4.13
N TYR A 42 -12.91 1.65 4.03
CA TYR A 42 -14.21 2.23 4.38
C TYR A 42 -15.07 2.58 3.17
N ASP A 43 -14.61 2.28 1.97
CA ASP A 43 -15.40 2.47 0.77
C ASP A 43 -16.58 1.47 0.72
N PHE A 44 -17.64 1.87 0.05
CA PHE A 44 -18.87 1.10 0.00
C PHE A 44 -18.67 -0.34 -0.52
N PHE A 45 -17.86 -0.48 -1.56
CA PHE A 45 -17.60 -1.79 -2.17
C PHE A 45 -16.81 -2.71 -1.21
N GLU A 46 -15.78 -2.20 -0.58
CA GLU A 46 -14.93 -2.96 0.34
C GLU A 46 -15.69 -3.35 1.61
N LEU A 47 -16.48 -2.43 2.18
CA LEU A 47 -17.33 -2.75 3.35
C LEU A 47 -18.43 -3.74 3.01
N THR A 48 -19.05 -3.62 1.84
CA THR A 48 -20.07 -4.58 1.38
C THR A 48 -19.45 -5.97 1.23
N THR A 49 -18.30 -6.05 0.56
CA THR A 49 -17.58 -7.32 0.36
C THR A 49 -17.17 -7.95 1.70
N LEU A 50 -16.68 -7.14 2.64
CA LEU A 50 -16.33 -7.61 3.99
C LEU A 50 -17.54 -8.16 4.71
N ASN A 51 -18.68 -7.48 4.65
CA ASN A 51 -19.94 -7.93 5.27
C ASN A 51 -20.40 -9.27 4.65
N MET A 52 -20.36 -9.40 3.33
CA MET A 52 -20.68 -10.66 2.63
C MET A 52 -19.74 -11.79 3.06
N ALA A 53 -18.44 -11.51 3.17
CA ALA A 53 -17.45 -12.48 3.65
C ALA A 53 -17.73 -12.94 5.08
N GLN A 54 -18.07 -12.03 5.98
CA GLN A 54 -18.44 -12.33 7.36
C GLN A 54 -19.73 -13.18 7.48
N GLN A 55 -20.61 -13.07 6.50
CA GLN A 55 -21.82 -13.91 6.39
C GLN A 55 -21.57 -15.24 5.67
N GLY A 56 -20.33 -15.53 5.27
CA GLY A 56 -19.98 -16.78 4.61
C GLY A 56 -20.40 -16.90 3.15
N VAL A 57 -20.78 -15.79 2.50
CA VAL A 57 -21.27 -15.80 1.09
C VAL A 57 -20.23 -16.35 0.13
N PHE A 58 -18.93 -16.17 0.43
CA PHE A 58 -17.83 -16.60 -0.42
C PHE A 58 -17.19 -17.92 0.01
N GLY A 59 -17.76 -18.60 0.99
CA GLY A 59 -17.14 -19.79 1.58
C GLY A 59 -15.81 -19.48 2.24
N GLU A 60 -14.82 -20.36 2.08
CA GLU A 60 -13.45 -20.09 2.54
C GLU A 60 -12.72 -19.23 1.53
N ILE A 61 -12.27 -18.03 1.94
CA ILE A 61 -11.51 -17.15 1.06
C ILE A 61 -10.07 -17.65 0.99
N LEU A 62 -9.60 -17.91 -0.24
CA LEU A 62 -8.29 -18.50 -0.51
C LEU A 62 -7.28 -17.48 -1.06
N HIS A 63 -7.78 -16.49 -1.82
CA HIS A 63 -6.94 -15.52 -2.50
C HIS A 63 -7.63 -14.16 -2.58
N VAL A 64 -6.85 -13.08 -2.45
CA VAL A 64 -7.33 -11.71 -2.63
C VAL A 64 -6.35 -10.94 -3.50
N GLU A 65 -6.88 -10.16 -4.45
CA GLU A 65 -6.10 -9.21 -5.24
C GLU A 65 -6.48 -7.78 -4.84
N GLY A 66 -5.47 -6.92 -4.73
CA GLY A 66 -5.65 -5.51 -4.45
C GLY A 66 -4.67 -4.67 -5.26
N ALA A 67 -5.04 -3.43 -5.56
CA ALA A 67 -4.17 -2.55 -6.33
C ALA A 67 -4.36 -1.07 -5.98
N TYR A 68 -3.30 -0.30 -6.23
CA TYR A 68 -3.38 1.13 -6.43
C TYR A 68 -2.70 1.48 -7.76
N ILE A 69 -3.52 1.71 -8.76
CA ILE A 69 -3.12 2.07 -10.13
C ILE A 69 -3.69 3.43 -10.42
N HIS A 70 -2.83 4.45 -10.46
CA HIS A 70 -3.26 5.83 -10.61
C HIS A 70 -2.15 6.63 -11.31
N ASN A 71 -2.36 7.00 -12.56
CA ASN A 71 -1.42 7.91 -13.22
C ASN A 71 -1.42 9.26 -12.49
N LEU A 72 -0.34 9.56 -11.81
CA LEU A 72 -0.17 10.80 -11.04
C LEU A 72 0.63 11.86 -11.79
N GLU A 73 0.83 11.73 -13.10
CA GLU A 73 1.63 12.67 -13.90
C GLU A 73 1.17 14.12 -13.71
N ASP A 74 -0.13 14.38 -13.70
CA ASP A 74 -0.70 15.71 -13.50
C ASP A 74 -0.42 16.31 -12.10
N TYR A 75 -0.06 15.45 -11.15
CA TYR A 75 0.23 15.84 -9.76
C TYR A 75 1.71 15.86 -9.43
N TRP A 76 2.59 15.39 -10.30
CA TRP A 76 4.02 15.23 -9.98
C TRP A 76 4.75 16.55 -9.81
N SER A 77 4.30 17.63 -10.44
CA SER A 77 4.85 18.96 -10.18
C SER A 77 4.67 19.39 -8.73
N SER A 78 3.57 19.00 -8.09
CA SER A 78 3.34 19.23 -6.66
C SER A 78 4.13 18.28 -5.78
N TYR A 79 4.65 17.18 -6.33
CA TYR A 79 5.46 16.19 -5.63
C TYR A 79 6.96 16.43 -5.76
N TRP A 80 7.39 17.34 -6.66
CA TRP A 80 8.79 17.56 -6.95
C TRP A 80 9.63 17.89 -5.71
N ASN A 81 9.11 18.73 -4.82
CA ASN A 81 9.76 19.16 -3.58
C ASN A 81 9.15 18.53 -2.34
N ASN A 82 8.52 17.38 -2.46
CA ASN A 82 7.93 16.70 -1.33
C ASN A 82 8.44 15.27 -1.20
N TRP A 83 8.18 14.64 -0.06
CA TRP A 83 8.67 13.32 0.31
C TRP A 83 8.28 12.21 -0.70
N ARG A 84 7.17 12.35 -1.43
CA ARG A 84 6.71 11.33 -2.37
C ARG A 84 7.64 11.19 -3.57
N MET A 85 8.03 12.30 -4.17
CA MET A 85 8.98 12.28 -5.27
C MET A 85 10.36 11.82 -4.79
N ASP A 86 10.81 12.32 -3.64
CA ASP A 86 12.08 11.93 -3.04
C ASP A 86 12.10 10.44 -2.71
N TYR A 87 10.98 9.90 -2.19
CA TYR A 87 10.85 8.48 -1.95
C TYR A 87 11.01 7.67 -3.24
N ASN A 88 10.22 7.96 -4.27
CA ASN A 88 10.27 7.25 -5.55
C ASN A 88 11.63 7.36 -6.24
N ARG A 89 12.31 8.49 -6.09
CA ARG A 89 13.66 8.70 -6.63
C ARG A 89 14.72 7.84 -5.93
N ASN A 90 14.61 7.67 -4.63
CA ASN A 90 15.67 7.11 -3.78
C ASN A 90 15.38 5.70 -3.25
N ASN A 91 14.16 5.22 -3.36
CA ASN A 91 13.75 3.92 -2.82
C ASN A 91 12.99 3.10 -3.86
N ARG A 92 13.00 1.78 -3.66
CA ARG A 92 12.17 0.83 -4.41
C ARG A 92 11.00 0.39 -3.54
N GLY A 93 9.85 0.16 -4.14
CA GLY A 93 8.71 -0.44 -3.46
C GLY A 93 7.41 0.32 -3.67
N ASP A 94 6.41 -0.13 -2.96
CA ASP A 94 5.04 0.34 -3.09
C ASP A 94 4.72 1.35 -1.97
N VAL A 95 4.69 2.63 -2.34
CA VAL A 95 4.39 3.75 -1.40
C VAL A 95 2.95 3.71 -0.89
N TYR A 96 2.03 3.15 -1.69
CA TYR A 96 0.60 3.10 -1.40
C TYR A 96 0.05 1.67 -1.30
N ALA A 97 0.90 0.72 -0.89
CA ALA A 97 0.50 -0.68 -0.69
C ALA A 97 -0.75 -0.82 0.19
N THR A 98 -0.92 0.09 1.14
CA THR A 98 -2.04 0.09 2.09
C THR A 98 -3.40 0.13 1.41
N HIS A 99 -3.55 0.81 0.27
CA HIS A 99 -4.81 0.88 -0.45
C HIS A 99 -5.26 -0.47 -1.03
N GLY A 100 -4.33 -1.31 -1.43
CA GLY A 100 -4.64 -2.68 -1.88
C GLY A 100 -4.61 -3.70 -0.73
N ILE A 101 -3.62 -3.60 0.15
CA ILE A 101 -3.40 -4.58 1.22
C ILE A 101 -4.36 -4.42 2.40
N GLY A 102 -4.83 -3.19 2.68
CA GLY A 102 -5.74 -2.92 3.80
C GLY A 102 -7.03 -3.72 3.71
N PRO A 103 -7.82 -3.59 2.63
CA PRO A 103 -9.01 -4.39 2.42
C PRO A 103 -8.73 -5.90 2.39
N ALA A 104 -7.64 -6.34 1.76
CA ALA A 104 -7.21 -7.74 1.73
C ALA A 104 -6.95 -8.30 3.14
N CYS A 105 -6.28 -7.52 4.00
CA CYS A 105 -6.03 -7.91 5.39
C CYS A 105 -7.31 -8.10 6.19
N GLN A 106 -8.33 -7.31 5.94
CA GLN A 106 -9.63 -7.46 6.60
C GLN A 106 -10.33 -8.76 6.18
N LEU A 107 -10.36 -9.04 4.86
CA LEU A 107 -10.95 -10.28 4.34
C LEU A 107 -10.26 -11.55 4.86
N LEU A 108 -8.94 -11.50 4.95
CA LEU A 108 -8.13 -12.65 5.35
C LEU A 108 -7.91 -12.75 6.87
N ASN A 109 -8.52 -11.87 7.66
CA ASN A 109 -8.39 -11.83 9.13
C ASN A 109 -6.92 -11.73 9.59
N ILE A 110 -6.09 -10.93 8.90
CA ILE A 110 -4.69 -10.74 9.28
C ILE A 110 -4.62 -10.11 10.68
N HIS A 111 -3.81 -10.70 11.56
CA HIS A 111 -3.72 -10.45 13.00
C HIS A 111 -5.02 -10.71 13.80
N ARG A 112 -5.99 -11.41 13.19
CA ARG A 112 -7.26 -11.83 13.81
C ARG A 112 -7.56 -13.32 13.54
N GLY A 113 -6.53 -14.13 13.46
CA GLY A 113 -6.59 -15.57 13.16
C GLY A 113 -5.64 -16.01 12.04
N ASP A 114 -5.07 -15.07 11.28
CA ASP A 114 -4.03 -15.33 10.30
C ASP A 114 -2.92 -14.26 10.37
N ARG A 115 -1.81 -14.49 9.69
CA ARG A 115 -0.69 -13.54 9.58
C ARG A 115 0.07 -13.73 8.28
N MET A 116 0.69 -12.67 7.80
CA MET A 116 1.59 -12.75 6.65
C MET A 116 2.84 -13.56 7.02
N LYS A 117 3.25 -14.48 6.14
CA LYS A 117 4.39 -15.37 6.36
C LYS A 117 5.56 -15.08 5.43
N THR A 118 5.27 -15.01 4.14
CA THR A 118 6.29 -14.76 3.11
C THR A 118 5.81 -13.69 2.14
N LEU A 119 6.75 -12.89 1.65
CA LEU A 119 6.50 -11.85 0.67
C LEU A 119 7.58 -11.90 -0.41
N VAL A 120 7.16 -11.81 -1.67
CA VAL A 120 8.04 -11.58 -2.82
C VAL A 120 7.50 -10.39 -3.58
N ALA A 121 8.36 -9.39 -3.80
CA ALA A 121 8.02 -8.22 -4.60
C ALA A 121 9.00 -8.09 -5.76
N VAL A 122 8.48 -7.76 -6.91
CA VAL A 122 9.25 -7.46 -8.12
C VAL A 122 8.76 -6.16 -8.72
N ASP A 123 9.66 -5.39 -9.27
CA ASP A 123 9.34 -4.15 -9.98
C ASP A 123 9.93 -4.14 -11.38
N THR A 124 9.37 -3.31 -12.24
CA THR A 124 9.93 -3.03 -13.56
C THR A 124 11.09 -2.04 -13.44
N LYS A 125 11.79 -1.79 -14.55
CA LYS A 125 12.69 -0.63 -14.62
C LYS A 125 11.91 0.67 -14.48
N ALA A 126 12.55 1.71 -13.98
CA ALA A 126 12.05 3.09 -13.96
C ALA A 126 12.24 3.73 -15.33
N VAL A 127 11.16 4.19 -15.95
CA VAL A 127 11.16 4.88 -17.25
C VAL A 127 10.47 6.22 -17.15
N ASN A 128 9.25 6.23 -16.62
CA ASN A 128 8.39 7.42 -16.65
C ASN A 128 8.82 8.48 -15.63
N GLY A 129 9.27 8.08 -14.45
CA GLY A 129 9.79 9.01 -13.45
C GLY A 129 10.98 9.84 -13.96
N PRO A 130 12.07 9.21 -14.44
CA PRO A 130 13.18 9.94 -15.08
C PRO A 130 12.77 10.81 -16.27
N ALA A 131 11.88 10.30 -17.13
CA ALA A 131 11.39 11.04 -18.29
C ALA A 131 10.63 12.31 -17.89
N TYR A 132 9.78 12.21 -16.85
CA TYR A 132 9.05 13.35 -16.31
C TYR A 132 10.00 14.42 -15.74
N ILE A 133 10.97 14.02 -14.93
CA ILE A 133 11.96 14.93 -14.34
C ILE A 133 12.71 15.67 -15.46
N ARG A 134 13.21 14.93 -16.45
CA ARG A 134 13.90 15.54 -17.60
C ARG A 134 13.02 16.53 -18.34
N LYS A 135 11.74 16.18 -18.60
CA LYS A 135 10.79 17.05 -19.30
C LYS A 135 10.50 18.34 -18.53
N THR A 136 10.42 18.28 -17.20
CA THR A 136 9.97 19.42 -16.38
C THR A 136 11.11 20.29 -15.86
N THR A 137 12.28 19.72 -15.62
CA THR A 137 13.42 20.43 -14.99
C THR A 137 14.65 20.49 -15.88
N GLY A 138 14.73 19.67 -16.95
CA GLY A 138 15.94 19.50 -17.76
C GLY A 138 17.00 18.60 -17.09
N GLU A 139 16.76 18.09 -15.88
CA GLU A 139 17.69 17.22 -15.17
C GLU A 139 17.71 15.82 -15.78
N GLU A 140 18.91 15.29 -16.05
CA GLU A 140 19.11 13.87 -16.38
C GLU A 140 19.27 13.05 -15.10
N VAL A 141 18.27 12.25 -14.76
CA VAL A 141 18.29 11.37 -13.59
C VAL A 141 18.78 9.98 -14.01
N LYS A 142 19.96 9.58 -13.53
CA LYS A 142 20.54 8.27 -13.84
C LYS A 142 20.12 7.16 -12.88
N ASP A 143 19.85 7.53 -11.63
CA ASP A 143 19.68 6.58 -10.51
C ASP A 143 18.28 6.66 -9.88
N PHE A 144 17.24 6.72 -10.70
CA PHE A 144 15.87 6.64 -10.20
C PHE A 144 15.56 5.19 -9.78
N GLN A 145 15.22 4.99 -8.51
CA GLN A 145 15.16 3.66 -7.92
C GLN A 145 13.84 2.96 -8.12
N ASN A 146 12.70 3.65 -7.96
CA ASN A 146 11.40 2.99 -8.00
C ASN A 146 10.98 2.64 -9.43
N GLY A 147 10.65 1.38 -9.65
CA GLY A 147 10.09 0.91 -10.93
C GLY A 147 8.71 1.51 -11.22
N ASP A 148 8.34 1.53 -12.49
CA ASP A 148 7.03 2.07 -12.90
C ASP A 148 5.86 1.18 -12.45
N GLN A 149 6.11 -0.11 -12.25
CA GLN A 149 5.13 -1.08 -11.74
C GLN A 149 5.79 -1.95 -10.67
N THR A 150 5.15 -2.06 -9.51
CA THR A 150 5.50 -3.05 -8.48
C THR A 150 4.40 -4.11 -8.38
N THR A 151 4.81 -5.37 -8.30
CA THR A 151 3.92 -6.51 -8.10
C THR A 151 4.41 -7.32 -6.92
N THR A 152 3.54 -7.53 -5.94
CA THR A 152 3.87 -8.21 -4.69
C THR A 152 2.95 -9.40 -4.48
N VAL A 153 3.53 -10.56 -4.20
CA VAL A 153 2.80 -11.76 -3.79
C VAL A 153 3.10 -12.05 -2.33
N ILE A 154 2.05 -12.21 -1.55
CA ILE A 154 2.15 -12.54 -0.12
C ILE A 154 1.43 -13.87 0.13
N ARG A 155 2.06 -14.75 0.92
CA ARG A 155 1.44 -15.96 1.44
C ARG A 155 1.27 -15.84 2.94
N THR A 156 0.08 -16.22 3.44
CA THR A 156 -0.21 -16.21 4.87
C THR A 156 0.18 -17.53 5.54
N GLU A 157 0.17 -17.55 6.87
CA GLU A 157 0.44 -18.76 7.67
C GLU A 157 -0.58 -19.86 7.37
N ASN A 158 -1.86 -19.49 7.22
CA ASN A 158 -2.93 -20.45 6.91
C ASN A 158 -2.99 -20.83 5.41
N GLY A 159 -2.00 -20.43 4.61
CA GLY A 159 -1.85 -20.86 3.22
C GLY A 159 -2.63 -20.03 2.20
N LYS A 160 -3.29 -18.96 2.62
CA LYS A 160 -3.96 -18.00 1.72
C LYS A 160 -2.95 -17.11 1.02
N THR A 161 -3.35 -16.47 -0.08
CA THR A 161 -2.45 -15.61 -0.85
C THR A 161 -3.06 -14.25 -1.13
N MET A 162 -2.18 -13.25 -1.32
CA MET A 162 -2.55 -11.91 -1.81
C MET A 162 -1.68 -11.56 -3.00
N LEU A 163 -2.26 -10.91 -3.99
CA LEU A 163 -1.55 -10.23 -5.08
C LEU A 163 -1.80 -8.74 -4.96
N ILE A 164 -0.74 -7.97 -4.73
CA ILE A 164 -0.83 -6.51 -4.59
C ILE A 164 -0.07 -5.84 -5.73
N GLN A 165 -0.73 -4.90 -6.40
CA GLN A 165 -0.14 -4.14 -7.50
C GLN A 165 -0.11 -2.65 -7.19
N HIS A 166 1.00 -2.01 -7.53
CA HIS A 166 1.17 -0.58 -7.42
C HIS A 166 1.71 0.00 -8.73
N ASN A 167 1.08 1.07 -9.20
CA ASN A 167 1.53 1.79 -10.38
C ASN A 167 1.03 3.23 -10.34
N VAL A 168 1.94 4.18 -10.20
CA VAL A 168 1.61 5.62 -10.17
C VAL A 168 2.30 6.41 -11.27
N MET A 169 3.05 5.73 -12.15
CA MET A 169 3.94 6.36 -13.12
C MET A 169 3.63 6.01 -14.58
N THR A 170 2.60 5.25 -14.86
CA THR A 170 2.24 4.92 -16.24
C THR A 170 0.83 5.43 -16.58
N PRO A 171 0.52 5.67 -17.87
CA PRO A 171 -0.77 6.16 -18.31
C PRO A 171 -1.86 5.06 -18.30
N ARG A 172 -1.93 4.30 -17.23
CA ARG A 172 -3.00 3.32 -17.00
C ARG A 172 -4.25 4.03 -16.47
N PRO A 173 -5.46 3.57 -16.85
CA PRO A 173 -6.69 4.02 -16.21
C PRO A 173 -6.64 3.80 -14.71
N TYR A 174 -7.25 4.72 -13.96
CA TYR A 174 -7.39 4.58 -12.51
C TYR A 174 -8.07 3.26 -12.15
N SER A 175 -7.48 2.53 -11.20
CA SER A 175 -8.06 1.31 -10.67
C SER A 175 -7.57 1.05 -9.25
N ARG A 176 -8.51 0.77 -8.36
CA ARG A 176 -8.27 0.12 -7.07
C ARG A 176 -8.81 -1.30 -7.15
N MET A 177 -8.30 -2.07 -8.10
CA MET A 177 -8.72 -3.45 -8.29
C MET A 177 -8.84 -4.17 -6.95
N TYR A 178 -9.98 -4.82 -6.75
CA TYR A 178 -10.27 -5.56 -5.55
C TYR A 178 -11.06 -6.82 -5.94
N GLN A 179 -10.42 -7.96 -5.80
CA GLN A 179 -10.97 -9.24 -6.20
C GLN A 179 -10.67 -10.28 -5.14
N LEU A 180 -11.58 -11.21 -4.96
CA LEU A 180 -11.37 -12.37 -4.10
C LEU A 180 -11.74 -13.66 -4.79
N VAL A 181 -11.14 -14.76 -4.32
CA VAL A 181 -11.46 -16.13 -4.73
C VAL A 181 -11.79 -16.92 -3.47
N GLY A 182 -12.97 -17.49 -3.44
CA GLY A 182 -13.46 -18.36 -2.37
C GLY A 182 -13.95 -19.71 -2.92
N THR A 183 -14.48 -20.56 -2.06
CA THR A 183 -14.97 -21.91 -2.39
C THR A 183 -16.45 -21.95 -2.76
#